data_ed9849ef427245651cf401c3317e0bc7
#
_entry.id   ed9849ef427245651cf401c3317e0bc7
#
_cell.length_a   1.000
_cell.length_b   1.000
_cell.length_c   1.000
_cell.angle_alpha   90.00
_cell.angle_beta   90.00
_cell.angle_gamma   90.00
#
_symmetry.space_group_name_H-M   'P 1'
#
loop_
_entity.id
_entity.type
_entity.pdbx_description
1 polymer ?
#
loop_
_entity_poly.entity_id
_entity_poly.type
_entity_poly.pdbx_seq_one_letter_code
_entity_poly.pdbx_strand_id
1 'polypeptide(L)'
;MIFALRVPAIALAVVVVLVAFRAYRRGRAARFTLVFAVAIAVGVAAVAVSPSIVYAVRDRLGIPADRLSGLVVALVIVTGVQMLMLLWVLGRLDASRRVLDHTFAAVALHTLEVPPGNGSADIAVVIPALDEAASLPLTLNAIPLQVHEAKVVPIVVDDGSRDATRQVAQGVNAAVVSHPVTRGGGAALRLGYEVAERLGAKTIVTMDADGQHDPKEMPQLVAPILEGRADLVIGSRVLGQQHGARLARRLGIRTFNSVISLLARKRVTDCASGYRALSVEAVERLRLREDQYHTGETILAAVRVRLRLEEVPVTIHPRLEGASKKPGTVRYGFAFLRAMVRAWMR
;
A
#
# COMPACT_ATOMS: atom_id res chain seq x y z
N MET A 1 -43.29 -18.99 19.62
CA MET A 1 -42.73 -17.64 19.40
C MET A 1 -41.28 -17.71 18.87
N ILE A 2 -40.34 -18.42 19.47
CA ILE A 2 -38.94 -18.56 19.00
C ILE A 2 -38.84 -19.15 17.57
N PHE A 3 -39.73 -20.08 17.19
CA PHE A 3 -39.77 -20.63 15.83
C PHE A 3 -40.10 -19.59 14.75
N ALA A 4 -41.03 -18.67 15.04
CA ALA A 4 -41.44 -17.61 14.11
C ALA A 4 -40.31 -16.57 13.83
N LEU A 5 -39.31 -16.46 14.73
CA LEU A 5 -38.21 -15.50 14.62
C LEU A 5 -36.98 -16.10 13.90
N ARG A 6 -36.92 -17.41 13.70
CA ARG A 6 -35.80 -18.07 13.01
C ARG A 6 -35.66 -17.61 11.56
N VAL A 7 -36.78 -17.57 10.84
CA VAL A 7 -36.78 -17.18 9.42
C VAL A 7 -36.33 -15.73 9.23
N PRO A 8 -36.89 -14.75 9.95
CA PRO A 8 -36.42 -13.36 9.86
C PRO A 8 -34.95 -13.18 10.25
N ALA A 9 -34.46 -13.86 11.30
CA ALA A 9 -33.08 -13.76 11.73
C ALA A 9 -32.10 -14.32 10.68
N ILE A 10 -32.41 -15.46 10.10
CA ILE A 10 -31.61 -16.05 9.01
C ILE A 10 -31.66 -15.13 7.76
N ALA A 11 -32.85 -14.62 7.41
CA ALA A 11 -33.01 -13.72 6.28
C ALA A 11 -32.15 -12.44 6.47
N LEU A 12 -32.19 -11.85 7.66
CA LEU A 12 -31.33 -10.67 8.00
C LEU A 12 -29.85 -11.02 7.89
N ALA A 13 -29.41 -12.15 8.41
CA ALA A 13 -28.04 -12.62 8.30
C ALA A 13 -27.59 -12.77 6.84
N VAL A 14 -28.41 -13.34 5.98
CA VAL A 14 -28.18 -13.49 4.54
C VAL A 14 -28.08 -12.10 3.88
N VAL A 15 -28.99 -11.17 4.19
CA VAL A 15 -28.96 -9.81 3.64
C VAL A 15 -27.67 -9.09 4.02
N VAL A 16 -27.23 -9.17 5.28
CA VAL A 16 -25.97 -8.58 5.76
C VAL A 16 -24.78 -9.14 4.99
N VAL A 17 -24.71 -10.45 4.77
CA VAL A 17 -23.62 -11.08 3.99
C VAL A 17 -23.68 -10.65 2.53
N LEU A 18 -24.86 -10.60 1.91
CA LEU A 18 -25.02 -10.18 0.52
C LEU A 18 -24.61 -8.72 0.32
N VAL A 19 -24.99 -7.82 1.25
CA VAL A 19 -24.59 -6.41 1.22
C VAL A 19 -23.08 -6.29 1.38
N ALA A 20 -22.50 -6.99 2.35
CA ALA A 20 -21.04 -7.00 2.56
C ALA A 20 -20.29 -7.56 1.35
N PHE A 21 -20.78 -8.66 0.75
CA PHE A 21 -20.21 -9.26 -0.45
C PHE A 21 -20.30 -8.34 -1.67
N ARG A 22 -21.44 -7.69 -1.88
CA ARG A 22 -21.63 -6.70 -2.95
C ARG A 22 -20.71 -5.48 -2.76
N ALA A 23 -20.56 -5.00 -1.53
CA ALA A 23 -19.64 -3.93 -1.19
C ALA A 23 -18.18 -4.35 -1.44
N TYR A 24 -17.82 -5.58 -1.08
CA TYR A 24 -16.51 -6.16 -1.36
C TYR A 24 -16.23 -6.27 -2.86
N ARG A 25 -17.15 -6.86 -3.65
CA ARG A 25 -16.98 -6.99 -5.11
C ARG A 25 -16.85 -5.66 -5.82
N ARG A 26 -17.48 -4.60 -5.31
CA ARG A 26 -17.37 -3.23 -5.84
C ARG A 26 -16.13 -2.48 -5.34
N GLY A 27 -15.25 -3.14 -4.58
CA GLY A 27 -14.07 -2.50 -3.99
C GLY A 27 -14.38 -1.45 -2.93
N ARG A 28 -15.62 -1.43 -2.41
CA ARG A 28 -16.10 -0.49 -1.38
C ARG A 28 -15.90 -0.99 0.04
N ALA A 29 -15.60 -2.27 0.22
CA ALA A 29 -15.35 -2.87 1.54
C ALA A 29 -14.12 -3.78 1.49
N ALA A 30 -13.36 -3.82 2.58
CA ALA A 30 -12.22 -4.71 2.75
C ALA A 30 -12.67 -6.17 2.98
N ARG A 31 -11.80 -7.14 2.68
CA ARG A 31 -12.05 -8.56 2.98
C ARG A 31 -12.42 -8.81 4.44
N PHE A 32 -11.79 -8.07 5.36
CA PHE A 32 -12.10 -8.14 6.80
C PHE A 32 -13.58 -7.87 7.08
N THR A 33 -14.18 -6.87 6.43
CA THR A 33 -15.59 -6.52 6.60
C THR A 33 -16.51 -7.68 6.16
N LEU A 34 -16.13 -8.35 5.06
CA LEU A 34 -16.87 -9.54 4.59
C LEU A 34 -16.71 -10.70 5.59
N VAL A 35 -15.48 -11.01 6.02
CA VAL A 35 -15.21 -12.07 7.00
C VAL A 35 -15.97 -11.81 8.30
N PHE A 36 -15.98 -10.57 8.78
CA PHE A 36 -16.67 -10.17 10.00
C PHE A 36 -18.20 -10.28 9.84
N ALA A 37 -18.74 -9.85 8.69
CA ALA A 37 -20.16 -10.02 8.37
C ALA A 37 -20.57 -11.51 8.31
N VAL A 38 -19.72 -12.35 7.71
CA VAL A 38 -19.97 -13.81 7.68
C VAL A 38 -19.91 -14.40 9.08
N ALA A 39 -18.92 -14.01 9.91
CA ALA A 39 -18.81 -14.51 11.29
C ALA A 39 -20.04 -14.16 12.14
N ILE A 40 -20.54 -12.93 12.03
CA ILE A 40 -21.79 -12.52 12.71
C ILE A 40 -22.98 -13.29 12.16
N ALA A 41 -23.09 -13.44 10.84
CA ALA A 41 -24.19 -14.20 10.23
C ALA A 41 -24.21 -15.66 10.69
N VAL A 42 -23.03 -16.29 10.79
CA VAL A 42 -22.87 -17.65 11.33
C VAL A 42 -23.30 -17.71 12.80
N GLY A 43 -22.90 -16.73 13.62
CA GLY A 43 -23.31 -16.62 15.03
C GLY A 43 -24.83 -16.48 15.18
N VAL A 44 -25.46 -15.61 14.39
CA VAL A 44 -26.91 -15.43 14.37
C VAL A 44 -27.63 -16.73 13.91
N ALA A 45 -27.11 -17.37 12.86
CA ALA A 45 -27.66 -18.63 12.38
C ALA A 45 -27.52 -19.76 13.42
N ALA A 46 -26.37 -19.87 14.09
CA ALA A 46 -26.14 -20.85 15.15
C ALA A 46 -27.16 -20.71 16.31
N VAL A 47 -27.40 -19.47 16.75
CA VAL A 47 -28.42 -19.15 17.77
C VAL A 47 -29.81 -19.47 17.26
N ALA A 48 -30.14 -19.20 15.99
CA ALA A 48 -31.45 -19.50 15.41
C ALA A 48 -31.70 -21.00 15.26
N VAL A 49 -30.68 -21.79 14.94
CA VAL A 49 -30.78 -23.26 14.74
C VAL A 49 -30.74 -24.01 16.08
N SER A 50 -29.92 -23.59 17.02
CA SER A 50 -29.72 -24.25 18.31
C SER A 50 -30.09 -23.34 19.49
N PRO A 51 -31.39 -23.29 19.87
CA PRO A 51 -31.85 -22.48 21.01
C PRO A 51 -31.25 -22.89 22.36
N SER A 52 -30.70 -24.10 22.48
CA SER A 52 -30.05 -24.60 23.69
C SER A 52 -28.89 -23.70 24.14
N ILE A 53 -28.17 -23.08 23.20
CA ILE A 53 -27.11 -22.11 23.50
C ILE A 53 -27.69 -20.88 24.24
N VAL A 54 -28.85 -20.39 23.77
CA VAL A 54 -29.52 -19.24 24.37
C VAL A 54 -30.04 -19.57 25.77
N TYR A 55 -30.59 -20.78 25.95
CA TYR A 55 -31.06 -21.25 27.25
C TYR A 55 -29.92 -21.45 28.26
N ALA A 56 -28.79 -21.99 27.83
CA ALA A 56 -27.62 -22.14 28.68
C ALA A 56 -27.06 -20.79 29.17
N VAL A 57 -27.03 -19.75 28.28
CA VAL A 57 -26.61 -18.41 28.63
C VAL A 57 -27.64 -17.75 29.58
N ARG A 58 -28.94 -17.93 29.31
CA ARG A 58 -30.04 -17.44 30.18
C ARG A 58 -29.87 -17.97 31.59
N ASP A 59 -29.73 -19.29 31.75
CA ASP A 59 -29.66 -19.94 33.05
C ASP A 59 -28.46 -19.46 33.86
N ARG A 60 -27.32 -19.22 33.17
CA ARG A 60 -26.14 -18.62 33.82
C ARG A 60 -26.30 -17.15 34.24
N LEU A 61 -27.12 -16.37 33.51
CA LEU A 61 -27.35 -14.96 33.77
C LEU A 61 -28.58 -14.68 34.64
N GLY A 62 -29.36 -15.73 35.01
CA GLY A 62 -30.59 -15.61 35.82
C GLY A 62 -31.71 -14.82 35.12
N ILE A 63 -31.77 -14.83 33.79
CA ILE A 63 -32.77 -14.05 33.03
C ILE A 63 -34.11 -14.76 33.02
N PRO A 64 -35.24 -14.13 33.38
CA PRO A 64 -36.57 -14.70 33.34
C PRO A 64 -36.95 -15.20 31.94
N ALA A 65 -37.63 -16.36 31.86
CA ALA A 65 -37.90 -17.01 30.59
C ALA A 65 -38.85 -16.23 29.66
N ASP A 66 -39.75 -15.43 30.22
CA ASP A 66 -40.71 -14.60 29.53
C ASP A 66 -40.05 -13.41 28.80
N ARG A 67 -38.93 -12.88 29.32
CA ARG A 67 -38.20 -11.77 28.75
C ARG A 67 -37.11 -12.17 27.74
N LEU A 68 -36.68 -13.43 27.75
CA LEU A 68 -35.53 -13.90 26.95
C LEU A 68 -35.76 -13.72 25.44
N SER A 69 -36.95 -14.04 24.93
CA SER A 69 -37.26 -13.95 23.50
C SER A 69 -37.17 -12.51 22.97
N GLY A 70 -37.71 -11.56 23.73
CA GLY A 70 -37.68 -10.14 23.39
C GLY A 70 -36.24 -9.60 23.39
N LEU A 71 -35.44 -9.97 24.40
CA LEU A 71 -34.04 -9.57 24.49
C LEU A 71 -33.19 -10.12 23.33
N VAL A 72 -33.36 -11.37 22.95
CA VAL A 72 -32.62 -11.97 21.81
C VAL A 72 -32.98 -11.29 20.50
N VAL A 73 -34.26 -11.00 20.26
CA VAL A 73 -34.70 -10.26 19.06
C VAL A 73 -34.10 -8.86 19.03
N ALA A 74 -34.20 -8.13 20.13
CA ALA A 74 -33.66 -6.79 20.25
C ALA A 74 -32.14 -6.79 20.00
N LEU A 75 -31.40 -7.75 20.57
CA LEU A 75 -29.95 -7.90 20.37
C LEU A 75 -29.60 -8.15 18.90
N VAL A 76 -30.32 -9.05 18.22
CA VAL A 76 -30.10 -9.37 16.79
C VAL A 76 -30.36 -8.14 15.92
N ILE A 77 -31.45 -7.40 16.16
CA ILE A 77 -31.79 -6.19 15.41
C ILE A 77 -30.72 -5.11 15.64
N VAL A 78 -30.35 -4.84 16.89
CA VAL A 78 -29.34 -3.83 17.25
C VAL A 78 -28.00 -4.17 16.61
N THR A 79 -27.57 -5.44 16.71
CA THR A 79 -26.32 -5.89 16.11
C THR A 79 -26.35 -5.76 14.58
N GLY A 80 -27.46 -6.10 13.94
CA GLY A 80 -27.65 -5.95 12.49
C GLY A 80 -27.57 -4.47 12.05
N VAL A 81 -28.26 -3.59 12.77
CA VAL A 81 -28.23 -2.14 12.50
C VAL A 81 -26.83 -1.56 12.72
N GLN A 82 -26.17 -1.90 13.82
CA GLN A 82 -24.78 -1.49 14.08
C GLN A 82 -23.83 -1.93 12.98
N MET A 83 -23.98 -3.15 12.48
CA MET A 83 -23.15 -3.67 11.38
C MET A 83 -23.41 -2.89 10.09
N LEU A 84 -24.66 -2.65 9.72
CA LEU A 84 -24.99 -1.85 8.53
C LEU A 84 -24.45 -0.42 8.64
N MET A 85 -24.57 0.19 9.82
CA MET A 85 -24.02 1.49 10.10
C MET A 85 -22.47 1.50 9.99
N LEU A 86 -21.81 0.50 10.55
CA LEU A 86 -20.35 0.36 10.43
C LEU A 86 -19.92 0.21 8.96
N LEU A 87 -20.61 -0.63 8.17
CA LEU A 87 -20.35 -0.78 6.74
C LEU A 87 -20.52 0.53 5.98
N TRP A 88 -21.56 1.29 6.31
CA TRP A 88 -21.84 2.60 5.72
C TRP A 88 -20.75 3.63 6.07
N VAL A 89 -20.36 3.72 7.35
CA VAL A 89 -19.29 4.62 7.82
C VAL A 89 -17.95 4.28 7.17
N LEU A 90 -17.57 2.99 7.13
CA LEU A 90 -16.34 2.56 6.47
C LEU A 90 -16.34 2.90 4.98
N GLY A 91 -17.46 2.70 4.30
CA GLY A 91 -17.61 3.10 2.89
C GLY A 91 -17.49 4.61 2.67
N ARG A 92 -18.04 5.41 3.59
CA ARG A 92 -17.92 6.88 3.55
C ARG A 92 -16.48 7.35 3.78
N LEU A 93 -15.80 6.76 4.77
CA LEU A 93 -14.40 7.09 5.06
C LEU A 93 -13.48 6.78 3.86
N ASP A 94 -13.67 5.63 3.21
CA ASP A 94 -12.91 5.28 2.01
C ASP A 94 -13.20 6.23 0.82
N ALA A 95 -14.44 6.68 0.68
CA ALA A 95 -14.81 7.65 -0.35
C ALA A 95 -14.17 9.03 -0.07
N SER A 96 -14.25 9.50 1.17
CA SER A 96 -13.65 10.79 1.57
C SER A 96 -12.13 10.79 1.41
N ARG A 97 -11.45 9.69 1.75
CA ARG A 97 -10.01 9.57 1.52
C ARG A 97 -9.65 9.69 0.05
N ARG A 98 -10.38 9.02 -0.85
CA ARG A 98 -10.13 9.13 -2.29
C ARG A 98 -10.29 10.56 -2.81
N VAL A 99 -11.32 11.27 -2.38
CA VAL A 99 -11.52 12.68 -2.76
C VAL A 99 -10.34 13.53 -2.28
N LEU A 100 -9.91 13.36 -1.03
CA LEU A 100 -8.74 14.05 -0.49
C LEU A 100 -7.47 13.72 -1.27
N ASP A 101 -7.22 12.44 -1.59
CA ASP A 101 -6.05 12.00 -2.36
C ASP A 101 -6.01 12.68 -3.73
N HIS A 102 -7.14 12.68 -4.46
CA HIS A 102 -7.25 13.35 -5.76
C HIS A 102 -7.08 14.86 -5.64
N THR A 103 -7.67 15.49 -4.60
CA THR A 103 -7.52 16.94 -4.38
C THR A 103 -6.07 17.31 -4.11
N PHE A 104 -5.39 16.58 -3.23
CA PHE A 104 -3.97 16.83 -2.95
C PHE A 104 -3.08 16.59 -4.16
N ALA A 105 -3.33 15.55 -4.95
CA ALA A 105 -2.61 15.30 -6.20
C ALA A 105 -2.85 16.44 -7.20
N ALA A 106 -4.09 16.87 -7.41
CA ALA A 106 -4.42 17.99 -8.29
C ALA A 106 -3.71 19.28 -7.87
N VAL A 107 -3.75 19.64 -6.57
CA VAL A 107 -3.04 20.82 -6.04
C VAL A 107 -1.52 20.68 -6.23
N ALA A 108 -0.96 19.50 -5.94
CA ALA A 108 0.46 19.26 -6.12
C ALA A 108 0.89 19.39 -7.59
N LEU A 109 0.08 18.91 -8.53
CA LEU A 109 0.39 19.01 -9.97
C LEU A 109 0.46 20.43 -10.51
N HIS A 110 -0.18 21.41 -9.84
CA HIS A 110 0.03 22.83 -10.17
C HIS A 110 1.45 23.33 -9.80
N THR A 111 2.17 22.61 -8.96
CA THR A 111 3.56 22.93 -8.61
C THR A 111 4.57 22.24 -9.51
N LEU A 112 4.11 21.46 -10.52
CA LEU A 112 5.00 20.72 -11.41
C LEU A 112 5.83 21.67 -12.25
N GLU A 113 7.13 21.56 -12.11
CA GLU A 113 8.14 22.27 -12.91
C GLU A 113 8.94 21.23 -13.69
N VAL A 114 8.97 21.38 -15.00
CA VAL A 114 9.69 20.48 -15.91
C VAL A 114 10.78 21.31 -16.62
N PRO A 115 12.06 21.00 -16.41
CA PRO A 115 13.14 21.70 -17.10
C PRO A 115 13.06 21.54 -18.61
N PRO A 116 13.58 22.53 -19.40
CA PRO A 116 13.68 22.39 -20.84
C PRO A 116 14.40 21.10 -21.25
N GLY A 117 13.84 20.40 -22.21
CA GLY A 117 14.35 19.09 -22.66
C GLY A 117 13.79 17.89 -21.92
N ASN A 118 13.18 18.01 -20.73
CA ASN A 118 12.60 16.90 -19.96
C ASN A 118 11.09 16.71 -20.17
N GLY A 119 10.49 17.35 -21.18
CA GLY A 119 9.05 17.23 -21.46
C GLY A 119 8.58 15.85 -21.94
N SER A 120 9.51 14.92 -22.22
CA SER A 120 9.21 13.51 -22.50
C SER A 120 10.28 12.60 -21.90
N ALA A 121 9.87 11.40 -21.47
CA ALA A 121 10.73 10.37 -20.91
C ALA A 121 10.39 9.00 -21.50
N ASP A 122 11.39 8.14 -21.70
CA ASP A 122 11.17 6.70 -21.89
C ASP A 122 11.19 5.99 -20.54
N ILE A 123 12.12 6.38 -19.68
CA ILE A 123 12.26 5.91 -18.30
C ILE A 123 12.15 7.12 -17.36
N ALA A 124 11.18 7.10 -16.46
CA ALA A 124 11.04 8.07 -15.40
C ALA A 124 11.62 7.53 -14.08
N VAL A 125 12.51 8.27 -13.43
CA VAL A 125 13.06 7.91 -12.12
C VAL A 125 12.35 8.71 -11.04
N VAL A 126 11.40 8.10 -10.35
CA VAL A 126 10.61 8.74 -9.29
C VAL A 126 11.34 8.66 -7.96
N ILE A 127 11.63 9.82 -7.39
CA ILE A 127 12.43 10.01 -6.17
C ILE A 127 11.59 10.76 -5.14
N PRO A 128 10.94 10.06 -4.19
CA PRO A 128 10.30 10.73 -3.07
C PRO A 128 11.34 11.32 -2.14
N ALA A 129 11.23 12.62 -1.85
CA ALA A 129 12.17 13.36 -1.00
C ALA A 129 11.42 14.07 0.14
N LEU A 130 11.95 14.00 1.36
CA LEU A 130 11.49 14.75 2.53
C LEU A 130 12.69 15.15 3.36
N ASP A 131 13.01 16.45 3.42
CA ASP A 131 14.18 17.01 4.09
C ASP A 131 15.48 16.26 3.72
N GLU A 132 15.78 16.17 2.44
CA GLU A 132 16.95 15.47 1.87
C GLU A 132 17.86 16.42 1.05
N ALA A 133 17.88 17.72 1.40
CA ALA A 133 18.63 18.73 0.67
C ALA A 133 20.13 18.39 0.53
N ALA A 134 20.71 17.71 1.52
CA ALA A 134 22.14 17.37 1.52
C ALA A 134 22.48 16.17 0.61
N SER A 135 21.64 15.12 0.59
CA SER A 135 21.87 13.88 -0.16
C SER A 135 21.36 13.92 -1.60
N LEU A 136 20.29 14.69 -1.85
CA LEU A 136 19.59 14.73 -3.13
C LEU A 136 20.47 15.12 -4.33
N PRO A 137 21.37 16.13 -4.28
CA PRO A 137 22.21 16.47 -5.41
C PRO A 137 23.14 15.33 -5.84
N LEU A 138 23.70 14.62 -4.87
CA LEU A 138 24.59 13.48 -5.14
C LEU A 138 23.82 12.34 -5.82
N THR A 139 22.60 12.07 -5.35
CA THR A 139 21.72 11.06 -5.93
C THR A 139 21.34 11.43 -7.37
N LEU A 140 20.90 12.67 -7.61
CA LEU A 140 20.46 13.12 -8.94
C LEU A 140 21.61 13.15 -9.96
N ASN A 141 22.78 13.65 -9.58
CA ASN A 141 23.95 13.71 -10.45
C ASN A 141 24.51 12.31 -10.84
N ALA A 142 24.21 11.27 -10.06
CA ALA A 142 24.62 9.91 -10.34
C ALA A 142 23.65 9.17 -11.30
N ILE A 143 22.45 9.71 -11.55
CA ILE A 143 21.47 9.10 -12.45
C ILE A 143 21.93 9.27 -13.90
N PRO A 144 22.03 8.16 -14.69
CA PRO A 144 22.40 8.26 -16.07
C PRO A 144 21.30 8.94 -16.88
N LEU A 145 21.66 9.78 -17.85
CA LEU A 145 20.68 10.44 -18.74
C LEU A 145 20.06 9.48 -19.77
N GLN A 146 20.70 8.35 -20.00
CA GLN A 146 20.23 7.29 -20.91
C GLN A 146 20.56 5.91 -20.35
N VAL A 147 19.65 4.95 -20.58
CA VAL A 147 19.83 3.52 -20.30
C VAL A 147 19.31 2.73 -21.51
N HIS A 148 20.16 1.91 -22.15
CA HIS A 148 19.80 1.16 -23.37
C HIS A 148 19.09 2.03 -24.43
N GLU A 149 19.67 3.18 -24.76
CA GLU A 149 19.14 4.18 -25.70
C GLU A 149 17.84 4.89 -25.23
N ALA A 150 17.20 4.43 -24.15
CA ALA A 150 16.03 5.04 -23.56
C ALA A 150 16.42 6.29 -22.77
N LYS A 151 15.71 7.40 -23.00
CA LYS A 151 15.91 8.65 -22.29
C LYS A 151 15.41 8.54 -20.85
N VAL A 152 16.26 8.90 -19.91
CA VAL A 152 15.96 8.89 -18.47
C VAL A 152 15.67 10.31 -17.98
N VAL A 153 14.53 10.49 -17.30
CA VAL A 153 14.15 11.76 -16.67
C VAL A 153 13.92 11.53 -15.18
N PRO A 154 14.70 12.19 -14.30
CA PRO A 154 14.44 12.19 -12.86
C PRO A 154 13.20 13.03 -12.54
N ILE A 155 12.36 12.52 -11.64
CA ILE A 155 11.19 13.20 -11.09
C ILE A 155 11.34 13.22 -9.57
N VAL A 156 11.60 14.40 -9.02
CA VAL A 156 11.63 14.60 -7.57
C VAL A 156 10.25 14.95 -7.08
N VAL A 157 9.76 14.16 -6.14
CA VAL A 157 8.51 14.44 -5.44
C VAL A 157 8.84 14.90 -4.02
N ASP A 158 8.81 16.20 -3.82
CA ASP A 158 8.99 16.80 -2.49
C ASP A 158 7.75 16.58 -1.64
N ASP A 159 7.86 15.80 -0.59
CA ASP A 159 6.74 15.46 0.30
C ASP A 159 6.53 16.50 1.41
N GLY A 160 6.61 17.79 1.07
CA GLY A 160 6.42 18.89 2.00
C GLY A 160 7.63 19.11 2.91
N SER A 161 8.83 19.16 2.36
CA SER A 161 10.08 19.43 3.08
C SER A 161 10.08 20.82 3.74
N ARG A 162 10.83 20.91 4.84
CA ARG A 162 11.03 22.16 5.59
C ARG A 162 12.40 22.76 5.34
N ASP A 163 13.30 22.02 4.73
CA ASP A 163 14.64 22.44 4.32
C ASP A 163 14.66 22.90 2.85
N ALA A 164 15.85 23.05 2.28
CA ALA A 164 16.05 23.48 0.90
C ALA A 164 15.87 22.36 -0.14
N THR A 165 15.23 21.20 0.19
CA THR A 165 15.11 20.05 -0.72
C THR A 165 14.50 20.45 -2.06
N ARG A 166 13.41 21.22 -2.07
CA ARG A 166 12.75 21.68 -3.30
C ARG A 166 13.66 22.55 -4.15
N GLN A 167 14.30 23.55 -3.52
CA GLN A 167 15.20 24.48 -4.21
C GLN A 167 16.40 23.74 -4.83
N VAL A 168 16.95 22.79 -4.11
CA VAL A 168 18.03 21.93 -4.58
C VAL A 168 17.59 21.08 -5.77
N ALA A 169 16.39 20.49 -5.72
CA ALA A 169 15.84 19.71 -6.82
C ALA A 169 15.64 20.56 -8.09
N GLN A 170 15.18 21.81 -7.95
CA GLN A 170 15.02 22.77 -9.05
C GLN A 170 16.34 23.18 -9.67
N GLY A 171 17.43 23.20 -8.90
CA GLY A 171 18.78 23.53 -9.37
C GLY A 171 19.46 22.41 -10.18
N VAL A 172 18.89 21.23 -10.22
CA VAL A 172 19.39 20.06 -10.97
C VAL A 172 18.38 19.74 -12.07
N ASN A 173 18.81 19.15 -13.17
CA ASN A 173 17.97 18.85 -14.33
C ASN A 173 16.94 17.72 -14.04
N ALA A 174 15.99 17.96 -13.13
CA ALA A 174 14.91 17.04 -12.73
C ALA A 174 13.55 17.72 -12.85
N ALA A 175 12.51 16.96 -13.17
CA ALA A 175 11.14 17.42 -12.99
C ALA A 175 10.83 17.44 -11.48
N VAL A 176 10.21 18.51 -10.99
CA VAL A 176 9.94 18.71 -9.57
C VAL A 176 8.47 18.94 -9.33
N VAL A 177 7.89 18.21 -8.39
CA VAL A 177 6.51 18.39 -7.94
C VAL A 177 6.47 18.31 -6.42
N SER A 178 5.61 19.12 -5.76
CA SER A 178 5.59 19.21 -4.29
C SER A 178 4.19 18.99 -3.72
N HIS A 179 4.10 18.16 -2.68
CA HIS A 179 2.92 18.13 -1.82
C HIS A 179 2.84 19.38 -0.93
N PRO A 180 1.65 19.96 -0.74
CA PRO A 180 1.49 21.11 0.16
C PRO A 180 1.70 20.75 1.64
N VAL A 181 1.59 19.48 1.99
CA VAL A 181 1.80 18.93 3.34
C VAL A 181 2.41 17.54 3.22
N THR A 182 3.21 17.14 4.22
CA THR A 182 3.80 15.79 4.27
C THR A 182 2.71 14.72 4.32
N ARG A 183 2.76 13.80 3.36
CA ARG A 183 1.80 12.71 3.21
C ARG A 183 2.41 11.33 3.38
N GLY A 184 3.68 11.20 3.13
CA GLY A 184 4.45 9.96 3.22
C GLY A 184 4.88 9.42 1.86
N GLY A 185 5.92 8.59 1.86
CA GLY A 185 6.59 8.11 0.64
C GLY A 185 5.68 7.38 -0.34
N GLY A 186 4.63 6.69 0.12
CA GLY A 186 3.67 6.04 -0.76
C GLY A 186 2.78 7.03 -1.52
N ALA A 187 2.36 8.12 -0.86
CA ALA A 187 1.63 9.20 -1.53
C ALA A 187 2.53 9.92 -2.54
N ALA A 188 3.78 10.20 -2.16
CA ALA A 188 4.76 10.80 -3.05
C ALA A 188 5.03 9.93 -4.29
N LEU A 189 5.17 8.61 -4.13
CA LEU A 189 5.32 7.71 -5.28
C LEU A 189 4.10 7.73 -6.20
N ARG A 190 2.87 7.71 -5.66
CA ARG A 190 1.66 7.79 -6.51
C ARG A 190 1.61 9.09 -7.33
N LEU A 191 1.98 10.22 -6.72
CA LEU A 191 2.09 11.50 -7.43
C LEU A 191 3.19 11.44 -8.50
N GLY A 192 4.35 10.87 -8.18
CA GLY A 192 5.44 10.68 -9.14
C GLY A 192 5.07 9.78 -10.31
N TYR A 193 4.25 8.74 -10.09
CA TYR A 193 3.72 7.88 -11.16
C TYR A 193 2.81 8.69 -12.11
N GLU A 194 1.94 9.53 -11.58
CA GLU A 194 1.07 10.39 -12.40
C GLU A 194 1.89 11.39 -13.22
N VAL A 195 2.98 11.95 -12.67
CA VAL A 195 3.90 12.81 -13.43
C VAL A 195 4.62 12.00 -14.50
N ALA A 196 5.09 10.79 -14.20
CA ALA A 196 5.75 9.91 -15.17
C ALA A 196 4.85 9.58 -16.36
N GLU A 197 3.57 9.26 -16.11
CA GLU A 197 2.56 9.05 -17.16
C GLU A 197 2.38 10.30 -18.02
N ARG A 198 2.31 11.49 -17.43
CA ARG A 198 2.20 12.77 -18.15
C ARG A 198 3.42 13.08 -19.04
N LEU A 199 4.61 12.64 -18.63
CA LEU A 199 5.84 12.74 -19.42
C LEU A 199 5.94 11.64 -20.49
N GLY A 200 4.96 10.75 -20.61
CA GLY A 200 4.92 9.67 -21.59
C GLY A 200 5.89 8.52 -21.32
N ALA A 201 6.36 8.38 -20.07
CA ALA A 201 7.25 7.30 -19.70
C ALA A 201 6.59 5.93 -19.92
N LYS A 202 7.39 4.96 -20.39
CA LYS A 202 6.97 3.56 -20.56
C LYS A 202 7.42 2.71 -19.38
N THR A 203 8.52 3.12 -18.74
CA THR A 203 9.10 2.45 -17.59
C THR A 203 9.30 3.45 -16.46
N ILE A 204 8.94 3.06 -15.25
CA ILE A 204 9.12 3.86 -14.04
C ILE A 204 10.10 3.15 -13.13
N VAL A 205 11.16 3.84 -12.71
CA VAL A 205 12.08 3.39 -11.67
C VAL A 205 11.77 4.16 -10.40
N THR A 206 11.70 3.50 -9.26
CA THR A 206 11.62 4.17 -7.96
C THR A 206 12.96 4.09 -7.24
N MET A 207 13.41 5.18 -6.63
CA MET A 207 14.68 5.27 -5.94
C MET A 207 14.55 6.20 -4.73
N ASP A 208 15.18 5.85 -3.59
CA ASP A 208 15.21 6.73 -2.42
C ASP A 208 16.21 7.89 -2.65
N ALA A 209 15.93 9.08 -2.07
CA ALA A 209 16.76 10.28 -2.21
C ALA A 209 18.05 10.26 -1.36
N ASP A 210 18.28 9.24 -0.54
CA ASP A 210 19.30 9.18 0.50
C ASP A 210 20.65 8.61 0.05
N GLY A 211 20.80 8.33 -1.25
CA GLY A 211 22.02 7.80 -1.85
C GLY A 211 22.34 6.35 -1.50
N GLN A 212 21.40 5.60 -0.93
CA GLN A 212 21.61 4.19 -0.61
C GLN A 212 21.58 3.27 -1.84
N HIS A 213 20.89 3.66 -2.91
CA HIS A 213 20.79 2.90 -4.16
C HIS A 213 21.88 3.37 -5.15
N ASP A 214 22.50 2.43 -5.87
CA ASP A 214 23.45 2.77 -6.92
C ASP A 214 22.71 2.94 -8.27
N PRO A 215 22.66 4.17 -8.83
CA PRO A 215 22.03 4.41 -10.12
C PRO A 215 22.70 3.66 -11.29
N LYS A 216 23.95 3.23 -11.14
CA LYS A 216 24.68 2.42 -12.15
C LYS A 216 24.09 1.02 -12.32
N GLU A 217 23.32 0.55 -11.33
CA GLU A 217 22.62 -0.73 -11.38
C GLU A 217 21.24 -0.63 -12.06
N MET A 218 20.82 0.58 -12.48
CA MET A 218 19.56 0.79 -13.19
C MET A 218 19.40 -0.05 -14.47
N PRO A 219 20.42 -0.20 -15.32
CA PRO A 219 20.28 -1.02 -16.53
C PRO A 219 19.80 -2.45 -16.26
N GLN A 220 20.37 -3.12 -15.25
CA GLN A 220 19.93 -4.48 -14.88
C GLN A 220 18.53 -4.50 -14.24
N LEU A 221 18.11 -3.40 -13.59
CA LEU A 221 16.79 -3.29 -12.98
C LEU A 221 15.69 -3.12 -14.04
N VAL A 222 15.95 -2.37 -15.12
CA VAL A 222 14.96 -2.09 -16.17
C VAL A 222 14.95 -3.15 -17.28
N ALA A 223 16.05 -3.87 -17.50
CA ALA A 223 16.18 -4.85 -18.59
C ALA A 223 15.00 -5.84 -18.64
N PRO A 224 14.52 -6.46 -17.54
CA PRO A 224 13.39 -7.38 -17.60
C PRO A 224 12.08 -6.73 -18.06
N ILE A 225 11.89 -5.41 -17.80
CA ILE A 225 10.72 -4.66 -18.28
C ILE A 225 10.87 -4.42 -19.79
N LEU A 226 12.02 -3.91 -20.22
CA LEU A 226 12.28 -3.57 -21.63
C LEU A 226 12.23 -4.82 -22.54
N GLU A 227 12.64 -5.97 -22.03
CA GLU A 227 12.56 -7.27 -22.70
C GLU A 227 11.17 -7.91 -22.62
N GLY A 228 10.20 -7.27 -21.96
CA GLY A 228 8.85 -7.81 -21.81
C GLY A 228 8.74 -9.07 -20.95
N ARG A 229 9.74 -9.39 -20.10
CA ARG A 229 9.76 -10.56 -19.21
C ARG A 229 9.04 -10.30 -17.87
N ALA A 230 9.08 -9.07 -17.40
CA ALA A 230 8.48 -8.65 -16.12
C ALA A 230 7.64 -7.39 -16.29
N ASP A 231 6.68 -7.21 -15.36
CA ASP A 231 5.87 -6.02 -15.22
C ASP A 231 6.29 -5.22 -13.96
N LEU A 232 6.90 -5.90 -12.98
CA LEU A 232 7.50 -5.33 -11.77
C LEU A 232 8.82 -6.04 -11.48
N VAL A 233 9.90 -5.28 -11.38
CA VAL A 233 11.22 -5.75 -10.97
C VAL A 233 11.60 -5.14 -9.63
N ILE A 234 12.11 -5.96 -8.72
CA ILE A 234 12.56 -5.54 -7.39
C ILE A 234 14.07 -5.71 -7.32
N GLY A 235 14.79 -4.63 -7.02
CA GLY A 235 16.20 -4.70 -6.69
C GLY A 235 16.38 -5.32 -5.29
N SER A 236 16.85 -6.55 -5.24
CA SER A 236 17.00 -7.31 -4.00
C SER A 236 18.41 -7.20 -3.43
N ARG A 237 18.52 -6.65 -2.21
CA ARG A 237 19.77 -6.66 -1.43
C ARG A 237 20.13 -8.06 -0.91
N VAL A 238 19.17 -8.96 -0.88
CA VAL A 238 19.37 -10.34 -0.41
C VAL A 238 20.02 -11.19 -1.50
N LEU A 239 19.72 -10.90 -2.77
CA LEU A 239 20.38 -11.50 -3.93
C LEU A 239 21.72 -10.81 -4.25
N GLY A 240 21.84 -9.52 -3.93
CA GLY A 240 23.04 -8.71 -4.09
C GLY A 240 23.80 -8.50 -2.78
N GLN A 241 24.09 -7.24 -2.45
CA GLN A 241 24.89 -6.89 -1.27
C GLN A 241 24.23 -5.81 -0.41
N GLN A 242 24.46 -5.88 0.89
CA GLN A 242 24.09 -4.83 1.82
C GLN A 242 25.24 -4.50 2.76
N HIS A 243 25.77 -3.29 2.66
CA HIS A 243 26.84 -2.81 3.53
C HIS A 243 26.29 -2.21 4.84
N GLY A 244 26.96 -2.46 5.96
CA GLY A 244 26.68 -1.80 7.24
C GLY A 244 25.38 -2.20 7.97
N ALA A 245 24.67 -3.25 7.56
CA ALA A 245 23.42 -3.63 8.21
C ALA A 245 23.64 -4.39 9.53
N ARG A 246 22.99 -3.94 10.62
CA ARG A 246 22.96 -4.63 11.91
C ARG A 246 22.20 -5.97 11.79
N LEU A 247 22.63 -6.98 12.57
CA LEU A 247 22.05 -8.34 12.56
C LEU A 247 20.52 -8.32 12.78
N ALA A 248 20.04 -7.52 13.74
CA ALA A 248 18.62 -7.38 14.03
C ALA A 248 17.80 -6.88 12.81
N ARG A 249 18.37 -5.96 11.99
CA ARG A 249 17.73 -5.48 10.76
C ARG A 249 17.66 -6.59 9.71
N ARG A 250 18.73 -7.39 9.56
CA ARG A 250 18.76 -8.54 8.63
C ARG A 250 17.71 -9.59 9.01
N LEU A 251 17.59 -9.89 10.31
CA LEU A 251 16.58 -10.84 10.80
C LEU A 251 15.16 -10.33 10.57
N GLY A 252 14.90 -9.04 10.85
CA GLY A 252 13.62 -8.39 10.58
C GLY A 252 13.22 -8.46 9.09
N ILE A 253 14.16 -8.17 8.18
CA ILE A 253 13.91 -8.29 6.73
C ILE A 253 13.55 -9.73 6.35
N ARG A 254 14.28 -10.73 6.86
CA ARG A 254 13.97 -12.15 6.58
C ARG A 254 12.56 -12.53 7.06
N THR A 255 12.18 -12.11 8.27
CA THR A 255 10.84 -12.38 8.80
C THR A 255 9.75 -11.77 7.92
N PHE A 256 9.91 -10.50 7.52
CA PHE A 256 8.93 -9.84 6.63
C PHE A 256 8.89 -10.46 5.23
N ASN A 257 10.04 -10.85 4.68
CA ASN A 257 10.10 -11.57 3.41
C ASN A 257 9.34 -12.89 3.47
N SER A 258 9.46 -13.65 4.57
CA SER A 258 8.72 -14.90 4.78
C SER A 258 7.22 -14.65 4.84
N VAL A 259 6.78 -13.63 5.59
CA VAL A 259 5.35 -13.26 5.69
C VAL A 259 4.79 -12.82 4.33
N ILE A 260 5.49 -11.94 3.62
CA ILE A 260 5.07 -11.49 2.28
C ILE A 260 5.03 -12.67 1.30
N SER A 261 6.04 -13.54 1.32
CA SER A 261 6.09 -14.72 0.44
C SER A 261 4.91 -15.65 0.67
N LEU A 262 4.52 -15.85 1.94
CA LEU A 262 3.34 -16.64 2.29
C LEU A 262 2.05 -15.98 1.79
N LEU A 263 1.86 -14.68 2.03
CA LEU A 263 0.67 -13.93 1.61
C LEU A 263 0.55 -13.81 0.09
N ALA A 264 1.70 -13.63 -0.59
CA ALA A 264 1.80 -13.54 -2.05
C ALA A 264 1.74 -14.91 -2.74
N ARG A 265 1.94 -16.02 -2.00
CA ARG A 265 2.13 -17.37 -2.54
C ARG A 265 3.23 -17.42 -3.60
N LYS A 266 4.23 -16.58 -3.46
CA LYS A 266 5.40 -16.44 -4.33
C LYS A 266 6.62 -16.08 -3.49
N ARG A 267 7.77 -16.68 -3.78
CA ARG A 267 9.02 -16.33 -3.10
C ARG A 267 9.39 -14.89 -3.40
N VAL A 268 9.57 -14.08 -2.35
CA VAL A 268 10.04 -12.69 -2.40
C VAL A 268 11.24 -12.58 -1.48
N THR A 269 12.37 -12.16 -2.02
CA THR A 269 13.64 -12.11 -1.27
C THR A 269 13.85 -10.76 -0.59
N ASP A 270 13.28 -9.65 -1.13
CA ASP A 270 13.39 -8.32 -0.53
C ASP A 270 12.11 -7.48 -0.67
N CYS A 271 11.17 -7.67 0.24
CA CYS A 271 9.91 -6.93 0.25
C CYS A 271 10.05 -5.45 0.67
N ALA A 272 11.17 -5.07 1.29
CA ALA A 272 11.39 -3.73 1.83
C ALA A 272 12.24 -2.83 0.92
N SER A 273 12.72 -3.34 -0.23
CA SER A 273 13.46 -2.53 -1.19
C SER A 273 12.58 -1.46 -1.82
N GLY A 274 13.07 -0.22 -1.84
CA GLY A 274 12.50 0.92 -2.57
C GLY A 274 13.00 1.02 -4.02
N TYR A 275 14.08 0.30 -4.37
CA TYR A 275 14.65 0.30 -5.72
C TYR A 275 13.91 -0.69 -6.60
N ARG A 276 13.06 -0.20 -7.46
CA ARG A 276 12.15 -1.02 -8.30
C ARG A 276 12.02 -0.44 -9.69
N ALA A 277 11.70 -1.30 -10.65
CA ALA A 277 11.22 -0.87 -11.95
C ALA A 277 9.81 -1.44 -12.19
N LEU A 278 8.95 -0.65 -12.81
CA LEU A 278 7.58 -1.01 -13.18
C LEU A 278 7.32 -0.56 -14.63
N SER A 279 6.54 -1.33 -15.38
CA SER A 279 5.95 -0.79 -16.60
C SER A 279 4.81 0.19 -16.23
N VAL A 280 4.52 1.17 -17.08
CA VAL A 280 3.40 2.10 -16.86
C VAL A 280 2.09 1.35 -16.82
N GLU A 281 1.89 0.37 -17.71
CA GLU A 281 0.70 -0.48 -17.74
C GLU A 281 0.51 -1.27 -16.43
N ALA A 282 1.62 -1.63 -15.76
CA ALA A 282 1.55 -2.24 -14.44
C ALA A 282 1.06 -1.25 -13.39
N VAL A 283 1.55 0.00 -13.43
CA VAL A 283 1.14 1.06 -12.49
C VAL A 283 -0.35 1.36 -12.60
N GLU A 284 -0.88 1.49 -13.81
CA GLU A 284 -2.32 1.72 -14.08
C GLU A 284 -3.22 0.62 -13.48
N ARG A 285 -2.72 -0.62 -13.45
CA ARG A 285 -3.43 -1.78 -12.87
C ARG A 285 -3.31 -1.86 -11.35
N LEU A 286 -2.30 -1.20 -10.76
CA LEU A 286 -2.06 -1.20 -9.32
C LEU A 286 -3.00 -0.21 -8.61
N ARG A 287 -3.64 -0.66 -7.53
CA ARG A 287 -4.45 0.20 -6.66
C ARG A 287 -3.76 0.38 -5.32
N LEU A 288 -2.78 1.29 -5.30
CA LEU A 288 -2.00 1.61 -4.11
C LEU A 288 -2.72 2.65 -3.24
N ARG A 289 -2.72 2.47 -1.92
CA ARG A 289 -3.42 3.32 -0.95
C ARG A 289 -2.61 3.63 0.30
N GLU A 290 -1.57 2.84 0.60
CA GLU A 290 -0.74 3.08 1.77
C GLU A 290 0.18 4.27 1.53
N ASP A 291 0.07 5.29 2.38
CA ASP A 291 0.93 6.48 2.32
C ASP A 291 2.32 6.20 2.90
N GLN A 292 2.40 5.22 3.82
CA GLN A 292 3.66 4.70 4.34
C GLN A 292 3.68 3.18 4.20
N TYR A 293 4.88 2.57 4.24
CA TYR A 293 5.07 1.12 4.12
C TYR A 293 4.54 0.52 2.80
N HIS A 294 4.50 1.34 1.76
CA HIS A 294 3.97 1.03 0.43
C HIS A 294 4.68 -0.15 -0.26
N THR A 295 5.94 -0.44 0.11
CA THR A 295 6.75 -1.48 -0.54
C THR A 295 6.10 -2.87 -0.46
N GLY A 296 5.54 -3.24 0.69
CA GLY A 296 4.79 -4.48 0.86
C GLY A 296 3.44 -4.48 0.13
N GLU A 297 2.73 -3.33 0.15
CA GLU A 297 1.46 -3.18 -0.58
C GLU A 297 1.64 -3.39 -2.08
N THR A 298 2.68 -2.79 -2.67
CA THR A 298 2.97 -2.91 -4.10
C THR A 298 3.12 -4.37 -4.54
N ILE A 299 3.83 -5.20 -3.75
CA ILE A 299 4.00 -6.62 -4.05
C ILE A 299 2.66 -7.37 -3.97
N LEU A 300 1.89 -7.16 -2.91
CA LEU A 300 0.60 -7.83 -2.73
C LEU A 300 -0.42 -7.39 -3.80
N ALA A 301 -0.41 -6.10 -4.18
CA ALA A 301 -1.24 -5.59 -5.26
C ALA A 301 -0.83 -6.19 -6.61
N ALA A 302 0.47 -6.27 -6.90
CA ALA A 302 1.02 -6.85 -8.13
C ALA A 302 0.60 -8.33 -8.29
N VAL A 303 0.74 -9.12 -7.23
CA VAL A 303 0.32 -10.53 -7.25
C VAL A 303 -1.19 -10.66 -7.46
N ARG A 304 -1.98 -9.81 -6.82
CA ARG A 304 -3.45 -9.83 -6.95
C ARG A 304 -3.91 -9.58 -8.39
N VAL A 305 -3.26 -8.67 -9.10
CA VAL A 305 -3.58 -8.38 -10.50
C VAL A 305 -2.74 -9.20 -11.48
N ARG A 306 -2.04 -10.22 -10.98
CA ARG A 306 -1.24 -11.19 -11.73
C ARG A 306 -0.16 -10.54 -12.60
N LEU A 307 0.58 -9.56 -12.05
CA LEU A 307 1.76 -9.02 -12.70
C LEU A 307 2.91 -10.05 -12.66
N ARG A 308 3.73 -10.04 -13.69
CA ARG A 308 4.98 -10.80 -13.75
C ARG A 308 6.02 -10.07 -12.90
N LEU A 309 6.44 -10.71 -11.81
CA LEU A 309 7.37 -10.15 -10.84
C LEU A 309 8.71 -10.86 -10.95
N GLU A 310 9.79 -10.08 -11.05
CA GLU A 310 11.17 -10.56 -11.08
C GLU A 310 12.00 -9.85 -10.01
N GLU A 311 13.08 -10.45 -9.55
CA GLU A 311 14.03 -9.85 -8.61
C GLU A 311 15.43 -9.90 -9.21
N VAL A 312 16.15 -8.80 -9.15
CA VAL A 312 17.54 -8.68 -9.59
C VAL A 312 18.44 -8.30 -8.41
N PRO A 313 19.70 -8.76 -8.39
CA PRO A 313 20.63 -8.38 -7.33
C PRO A 313 20.93 -6.88 -7.40
N VAL A 314 20.95 -6.18 -6.24
CA VAL A 314 21.39 -4.80 -6.13
C VAL A 314 22.21 -4.59 -4.88
N THR A 315 23.03 -3.54 -4.88
CA THR A 315 23.85 -3.12 -3.75
C THR A 315 23.15 -2.00 -2.99
N ILE A 316 23.05 -2.15 -1.67
CA ILE A 316 22.57 -1.08 -0.77
C ILE A 316 23.75 -0.53 0.01
N HIS A 317 24.08 0.71 -0.27
CA HIS A 317 25.14 1.46 0.40
C HIS A 317 24.71 2.01 1.76
N PRO A 318 25.63 2.38 2.64
CA PRO A 318 25.32 3.24 3.77
C PRO A 318 24.71 4.55 3.27
N ARG A 319 23.80 5.14 4.07
CA ARG A 319 23.26 6.47 3.77
C ARG A 319 24.39 7.50 3.67
N LEU A 320 24.31 8.35 2.67
CA LEU A 320 25.36 9.37 2.46
C LEU A 320 25.37 10.39 3.59
N GLU A 321 24.18 10.92 3.97
CA GLU A 321 24.02 11.91 5.03
C GLU A 321 22.67 11.76 5.73
N GLY A 322 22.52 12.42 6.90
CA GLY A 322 21.28 12.49 7.66
C GLY A 322 20.97 11.26 8.52
N ALA A 323 19.99 11.41 9.40
CA ALA A 323 19.49 10.34 10.26
C ALA A 323 18.26 9.64 9.64
N SER A 324 18.11 8.35 9.91
CA SER A 324 16.91 7.63 9.47
C SER A 324 15.66 8.22 10.12
N LYS A 325 14.70 8.68 9.32
CA LYS A 325 13.39 9.18 9.77
C LYS A 325 12.43 8.05 10.14
N LYS A 326 12.84 6.78 9.97
CA LYS A 326 12.01 5.62 10.31
C LYS A 326 11.97 5.45 11.83
N PRO A 327 10.79 5.23 12.44
CA PRO A 327 10.67 4.98 13.87
C PRO A 327 11.46 3.73 14.29
N GLY A 328 11.74 3.59 15.60
CA GLY A 328 12.51 2.47 16.14
C GLY A 328 12.03 1.10 15.64
N THR A 329 12.93 0.15 15.52
CA THR A 329 12.79 -1.11 14.79
C THR A 329 11.52 -1.90 15.11
N VAL A 330 11.12 -1.99 16.39
CA VAL A 330 9.93 -2.76 16.81
C VAL A 330 8.64 -2.06 16.37
N ARG A 331 8.52 -0.75 16.63
CA ARG A 331 7.35 0.04 16.23
C ARG A 331 7.18 0.08 14.71
N TYR A 332 8.30 0.20 13.98
CA TYR A 332 8.32 0.11 12.53
C TYR A 332 7.81 -1.26 12.05
N GLY A 333 8.26 -2.35 12.67
CA GLY A 333 7.87 -3.70 12.32
C GLY A 333 6.36 -3.94 12.48
N PHE A 334 5.77 -3.51 13.61
CA PHE A 334 4.31 -3.62 13.80
C PHE A 334 3.51 -2.79 12.79
N ALA A 335 3.96 -1.56 12.51
CA ALA A 335 3.28 -0.70 11.55
C ALA A 335 3.37 -1.27 10.12
N PHE A 336 4.54 -1.82 9.74
CA PHE A 336 4.74 -2.50 8.46
C PHE A 336 3.86 -3.76 8.34
N LEU A 337 3.82 -4.61 9.37
CA LEU A 337 2.96 -5.80 9.39
C LEU A 337 1.48 -5.42 9.28
N ARG A 338 1.04 -4.40 10.02
CA ARG A 338 -0.34 -3.89 9.94
C ARG A 338 -0.68 -3.38 8.53
N ALA A 339 0.25 -2.68 7.85
CA ALA A 339 0.05 -2.21 6.48
C ALA A 339 -0.06 -3.40 5.51
N MET A 340 0.80 -4.42 5.66
CA MET A 340 0.75 -5.65 4.85
C MET A 340 -0.58 -6.41 5.02
N VAL A 341 -1.01 -6.60 6.27
CA VAL A 341 -2.30 -7.27 6.57
C VAL A 341 -3.47 -6.48 5.96
N ARG A 342 -3.48 -5.14 6.09
CA ARG A 342 -4.50 -4.31 5.43
C ARG A 342 -4.46 -4.45 3.91
N ALA A 343 -3.28 -4.41 3.30
CA ALA A 343 -3.13 -4.55 1.86
C ALA A 343 -3.60 -5.94 1.37
N TRP A 344 -3.31 -6.99 2.15
CA TRP A 344 -3.76 -8.35 1.84
C TRP A 344 -5.28 -8.53 1.99
N MET A 345 -5.89 -7.86 2.98
CA MET A 345 -7.35 -7.94 3.24
C MET A 345 -8.20 -7.13 2.26
N ARG A 346 -7.62 -6.21 1.49
CA ARG A 346 -8.30 -5.44 0.43
C ARG A 346 -8.46 -6.27 -0.85
#